data_7bf6840b14337c26752a4fe77210f150
#
_entry.id   7bf6840b14337c26752a4fe77210f150
#
_cell.length_a   1.000
_cell.length_b   1.000
_cell.length_c   1.000
_cell.angle_alpha   90.00
_cell.angle_beta   90.00
_cell.angle_gamma   90.00
#
_symmetry.space_group_name_H-M   'P 1'
#
loop_
_entity.id
_entity.type
_entity.pdbx_description
1 polymer ?
#
loop_
_entity_poly.entity_id
_entity_poly.type
_entity_poly.pdbx_seq_one_letter_code
_entity_poly.pdbx_strand_id
1 'polypeptide(L)'
;MPTVPGNKAISDGTIGNLMQGAADRWRPEAMYFTTFDGQRTAYMVFDMADASDMPVFAEPFFEGLEADVALAPVMNAQDLQKGLSQLG
;
A
#
# COMPACT_ATOMS: atom_id res chain seq x y z
N MET A 1 -3.63 -5.04 8.51
CA MET A 1 -5.09 -4.99 8.74
C MET A 1 -5.47 -5.80 9.97
N PRO A 2 -6.20 -5.21 10.91
CA PRO A 2 -6.70 -5.97 12.04
C PRO A 2 -7.58 -7.14 11.58
N THR A 3 -7.55 -8.25 12.33
CA THR A 3 -8.22 -9.48 11.87
C THR A 3 -9.75 -9.35 11.85
N VAL A 4 -10.35 -8.79 12.91
CA VAL A 4 -11.82 -8.72 12.99
C VAL A 4 -12.40 -7.76 11.95
N PRO A 5 -11.98 -6.49 11.85
CA PRO A 5 -12.46 -5.63 10.76
C PRO A 5 -12.10 -6.16 9.37
N GLY A 6 -10.93 -6.79 9.21
CA GLY A 6 -10.54 -7.40 7.96
C GLY A 6 -11.45 -8.54 7.53
N ASN A 7 -11.88 -9.39 8.47
CA ASN A 7 -12.82 -10.48 8.19
C ASN A 7 -14.18 -9.95 7.77
N LYS A 8 -14.68 -8.91 8.44
CA LYS A 8 -15.93 -8.26 8.05
C LYS A 8 -15.82 -7.67 6.64
N ALA A 9 -14.72 -7.00 6.34
CA ALA A 9 -14.49 -6.39 5.03
C ALA A 9 -14.47 -7.44 3.91
N ILE A 10 -13.93 -8.63 4.16
CA ILE A 10 -13.98 -9.73 3.20
C ILE A 10 -15.42 -10.18 2.99
N SER A 11 -16.19 -10.36 4.08
CA SER A 11 -17.57 -10.84 4.02
C SER A 11 -18.48 -9.91 3.24
N ASP A 12 -18.31 -8.59 3.38
CA ASP A 12 -19.17 -7.60 2.73
C ASP A 12 -18.58 -7.03 1.43
N GLY A 13 -17.42 -7.54 1.00
CA GLY A 13 -16.78 -7.09 -0.22
C GLY A 13 -15.99 -5.81 -0.12
N THR A 14 -15.85 -5.22 1.08
CA THR A 14 -15.15 -3.94 1.28
C THR A 14 -13.69 -4.03 0.87
N ILE A 15 -12.99 -5.12 1.22
CA ILE A 15 -11.58 -5.31 0.85
C ILE A 15 -11.42 -5.30 -0.66
N GLY A 16 -12.26 -6.07 -1.38
CA GLY A 16 -12.19 -6.12 -2.84
C GLY A 16 -12.39 -4.76 -3.48
N ASN A 17 -13.37 -4.02 -3.00
CA ASN A 17 -13.67 -2.68 -3.53
C ASN A 17 -12.54 -1.70 -3.25
N LEU A 18 -11.97 -1.72 -2.05
CA LEU A 18 -10.85 -0.85 -1.70
C LEU A 18 -9.61 -1.17 -2.52
N MET A 19 -9.30 -2.45 -2.70
CA MET A 19 -8.13 -2.86 -3.49
C MET A 19 -8.30 -2.52 -4.95
N GLN A 20 -9.50 -2.71 -5.50
CA GLN A 20 -9.77 -2.34 -6.89
C GLN A 20 -9.64 -0.84 -7.10
N GLY A 21 -10.18 -0.03 -6.18
CA GLY A 21 -10.05 1.42 -6.24
C GLY A 21 -8.61 1.89 -6.15
N ALA A 22 -7.82 1.26 -5.29
CA ALA A 22 -6.39 1.56 -5.18
C ALA A 22 -5.64 1.19 -6.46
N ALA A 23 -5.94 0.02 -7.03
CA ALA A 23 -5.30 -0.42 -8.27
C ALA A 23 -5.63 0.53 -9.43
N ASP A 24 -6.87 0.98 -9.52
CA ASP A 24 -7.30 1.88 -10.59
C ASP A 24 -6.68 3.26 -10.46
N ARG A 25 -6.59 3.78 -9.24
CA ARG A 25 -6.09 5.13 -9.01
C ARG A 25 -4.56 5.21 -9.04
N TRP A 26 -3.90 4.29 -8.33
CA TRP A 26 -2.45 4.38 -8.10
C TRP A 26 -1.63 3.57 -9.08
N ARG A 27 -2.26 2.60 -9.77
CA ARG A 27 -1.63 1.75 -10.78
C ARG A 27 -0.30 1.17 -10.29
N PRO A 28 -0.34 0.40 -9.18
CA PRO A 28 0.90 -0.12 -8.60
C PRO A 28 1.64 -1.03 -9.57
N GLU A 29 2.96 -0.95 -9.53
CA GLU A 29 3.80 -1.87 -10.30
C GLU A 29 3.88 -3.25 -9.66
N ALA A 30 3.57 -3.37 -8.37
CA ALA A 30 3.52 -4.63 -7.65
C ALA A 30 2.52 -4.54 -6.50
N MET A 31 1.78 -5.61 -6.28
CA MET A 31 0.80 -5.72 -5.21
C MET A 31 0.82 -7.15 -4.69
N TYR A 32 1.10 -7.34 -3.40
CA TYR A 32 1.18 -8.65 -2.78
C TYR A 32 0.36 -8.69 -1.51
N PHE A 33 -0.19 -9.87 -1.22
CA PHE A 33 -1.01 -10.09 -0.03
C PHE A 33 -0.40 -11.21 0.80
N THR A 34 -0.30 -10.99 2.11
CA THR A 34 0.32 -11.95 3.02
C THR A 34 -0.20 -11.73 4.44
N THR A 35 0.45 -12.38 5.41
CA THR A 35 0.25 -12.11 6.83
C THR A 35 1.55 -11.55 7.41
N PHE A 36 1.41 -10.63 8.35
CA PHE A 36 2.53 -10.07 9.10
C PHE A 36 2.05 -9.83 10.53
N ASP A 37 2.80 -10.35 11.50
CA ASP A 37 2.41 -10.29 12.93
C ASP A 37 0.98 -10.80 13.17
N GLY A 38 0.60 -11.87 12.48
CA GLY A 38 -0.72 -12.46 12.64
C GLY A 38 -1.86 -11.68 12.03
N GLN A 39 -1.57 -10.63 11.28
CA GLN A 39 -2.57 -9.78 10.63
C GLN A 39 -2.49 -9.90 9.12
N ARG A 40 -3.65 -9.79 8.46
CA ARG A 40 -3.70 -9.70 7.00
C ARG A 40 -3.04 -8.42 6.54
N THR A 41 -2.14 -8.53 5.57
CA THR A 41 -1.29 -7.43 5.13
C THR A 41 -1.24 -7.36 3.61
N ALA A 42 -1.29 -6.15 3.08
CA ALA A 42 -1.07 -5.90 1.66
C ALA A 42 0.17 -5.03 1.49
N TYR A 43 1.03 -5.42 0.56
CA TYR A 43 2.17 -4.62 0.12
C TYR A 43 1.88 -4.09 -1.26
N MET A 44 2.10 -2.79 -1.46
CA MET A 44 1.83 -2.15 -2.73
C MET A 44 2.99 -1.22 -3.07
N VAL A 45 3.54 -1.36 -4.27
CA VAL A 45 4.62 -0.51 -4.76
C VAL A 45 4.09 0.31 -5.92
N PHE A 46 4.15 1.63 -5.81
CA PHE A 46 3.61 2.53 -6.83
C PHE A 46 4.37 3.86 -6.83
N ASP A 47 4.24 4.59 -7.93
CA ASP A 47 4.79 5.94 -8.02
C ASP A 47 3.86 6.93 -7.36
N MET A 48 4.41 7.73 -6.46
CA MET A 48 3.69 8.82 -5.83
C MET A 48 4.33 10.14 -6.25
N ALA A 49 3.58 10.96 -6.98
CA ALA A 49 4.12 12.17 -7.57
C ALA A 49 4.40 13.27 -6.55
N ASP A 50 3.66 13.28 -5.43
CA ASP A 50 3.76 14.34 -4.44
C ASP A 50 3.51 13.75 -3.05
N ALA A 51 4.25 14.24 -2.06
CA ALA A 51 4.08 13.78 -0.68
C ALA A 51 2.68 14.05 -0.13
N SER A 52 1.98 15.06 -0.63
CA SER A 52 0.60 15.35 -0.25
C SER A 52 -0.40 14.26 -0.65
N ASP A 53 0.01 13.34 -1.51
CA ASP A 53 -0.81 12.19 -1.87
C ASP A 53 -0.89 11.12 -0.76
N MET A 54 0.01 11.17 0.23
CA MET A 54 0.02 10.17 1.31
C MET A 54 -1.32 10.05 2.04
N PRO A 55 -1.94 11.13 2.54
CA PRO A 55 -3.24 10.99 3.20
C PRO A 55 -4.34 10.58 2.23
N VAL A 56 -4.27 11.01 0.98
CA VAL A 56 -5.25 10.61 -0.04
C VAL A 56 -5.20 9.11 -0.27
N PHE A 57 -4.00 8.53 -0.26
CA PHE A 57 -3.83 7.08 -0.38
C PHE A 57 -4.31 6.34 0.87
N ALA A 58 -3.92 6.82 2.05
CA ALA A 58 -4.05 6.07 3.30
C ALA A 58 -5.47 6.10 3.90
N GLU A 59 -6.18 7.22 3.78
CA GLU A 59 -7.48 7.41 4.44
C GLU A 59 -8.52 6.33 4.14
N PRO A 60 -8.72 5.88 2.89
CA PRO A 60 -9.70 4.83 2.63
C PRO A 60 -9.43 3.53 3.40
N PHE A 61 -8.15 3.22 3.63
CA PHE A 61 -7.76 2.02 4.38
C PHE A 61 -7.98 2.19 5.88
N PHE A 62 -7.72 3.37 6.41
CA PHE A 62 -8.01 3.67 7.81
C PHE A 62 -9.51 3.57 8.08
N GLU A 63 -10.32 4.19 7.24
CA GLU A 63 -11.77 4.23 7.44
C GLU A 63 -12.43 2.89 7.13
N GLY A 64 -12.04 2.25 6.03
CA GLY A 64 -12.70 1.04 5.56
C GLY A 64 -12.27 -0.23 6.26
N LEU A 65 -11.03 -0.32 6.72
CA LEU A 65 -10.43 -1.54 7.27
C LEU A 65 -9.87 -1.37 8.68
N GLU A 66 -9.87 -0.17 9.21
CA GLU A 66 -9.15 0.17 10.45
C GLU A 66 -7.68 -0.27 10.36
N ALA A 67 -7.09 -0.14 9.16
CA ALA A 67 -5.75 -0.63 8.88
C ALA A 67 -4.69 0.31 9.43
N ASP A 68 -3.56 -0.26 9.83
CA ASP A 68 -2.33 0.50 10.00
C ASP A 68 -1.68 0.65 8.63
N VAL A 69 -1.32 1.87 8.26
CA VAL A 69 -0.69 2.15 6.97
C VAL A 69 0.71 2.70 7.21
N ALA A 70 1.71 2.04 6.63
CA ALA A 70 3.09 2.50 6.67
C ALA A 70 3.53 2.81 5.23
N LEU A 71 4.18 3.94 5.05
CA LEU A 71 4.70 4.37 3.76
C LEU A 71 6.21 4.55 3.86
N ALA A 72 6.94 4.02 2.89
CA ALA A 72 8.39 4.14 2.83
C ALA A 72 8.81 4.32 1.38
N PRO A 73 9.77 5.22 1.11
CA PRO A 73 10.34 5.31 -0.23
C PRO A 73 11.17 4.05 -0.52
N VAL A 74 11.06 3.57 -1.74
CA VAL A 74 11.84 2.42 -2.20
C VAL A 74 12.54 2.78 -3.52
N MET A 75 13.65 2.10 -3.79
CA MET A 75 14.43 2.28 -4.99
C MET A 75 14.43 0.99 -5.79
N ASN A 76 14.36 1.11 -7.10
CA ASN A 76 14.69 -0.02 -7.97
C ASN A 76 16.20 -0.08 -8.20
N ALA A 77 16.67 -1.08 -8.95
CA ALA A 77 18.10 -1.25 -9.18
C ALA A 77 18.73 -0.07 -9.92
N GLN A 78 18.00 0.54 -10.84
CA GLN A 78 18.49 1.72 -11.58
C GLN A 78 18.61 2.94 -10.68
N ASP A 79 17.63 3.18 -9.81
CA ASP A 79 17.68 4.27 -8.86
C ASP A 79 18.86 4.12 -7.91
N LEU A 80 19.10 2.90 -7.44
CA LEU A 80 20.24 2.61 -6.56
C LEU A 80 21.56 2.89 -7.25
N GLN A 81 21.74 2.44 -8.49
CA GLN A 81 22.95 2.70 -9.25
C GLN A 81 23.19 4.18 -9.45
N LYS A 82 22.13 4.93 -9.81
CA LYS A 82 22.22 6.36 -10.00
C LYS A 82 22.67 7.06 -8.70
N GLY A 83 22.07 6.68 -7.58
CA GLY A 83 22.43 7.24 -6.28
C GLY A 83 23.87 6.93 -5.90
N LEU A 84 24.30 5.68 -6.08
CA LEU A 84 25.66 5.27 -5.76
C LEU A 84 26.70 5.96 -6.64
N SER A 85 26.38 6.23 -7.90
CA SER A 85 27.30 6.92 -8.81
C SER A 85 27.56 8.36 -8.38
N GLN A 86 26.66 8.95 -7.59
CA GLN A 86 26.82 10.31 -7.08
C GLN A 86 27.72 10.40 -5.85
N LEU A 87 28.07 9.26 -5.24
CA LEU A 87 28.92 9.21 -4.07
C LEU A 87 30.42 9.21 -4.42
N GLY A 88 30.75 8.83 -5.62
CA GLY A 88 32.12 8.77 -6.09
C GLY A 88 32.40 9.72 -7.22
#